data_f204db76d427e8736fe67eae9735dcaa
#
_entry.id   f204db76d427e8736fe67eae9735dcaa
#
_cell.length_a   1.000
_cell.length_b   1.000
_cell.length_c   1.000
_cell.angle_alpha   90.00
_cell.angle_beta   90.00
_cell.angle_gamma   90.00
#
_symmetry.space_group_name_H-M   'P 1'
#
loop_
_entity.id
_entity.type
_entity.pdbx_description
1 polymer ?
#
loop_
_entity_poly.entity_id
_entity_poly.type
_entity_poly.pdbx_seq_one_letter_code
_entity_poly.pdbx_strand_id
1 'polypeptide(L)'
;MSRVLVIEDDEILNGGLCYNLQKRGITPFSAYTLEEAKGLLSKEAYDLIMLDVNLPDGSGFAFAQDIAALYEIPFIFLTAHNLEDEIIGGYHMGAEDYITKPFRIQIAMEKIQAVLRRCGGRHEESCYSCGNLDVDFEKRIVRKSGELLELTPTEFDLLQFFCKNRRKILTKDILLENIWDNRRRFVSEHTLSLNISRLRNKIADDQFDYIKTIYGMGYRWIGAGEAGV
;
A
#
# COMPACT_ATOMS: atom_id res chain seq x y z
N MET A 1 2.90 -13.28 -7.93
CA MET A 1 1.72 -13.23 -8.82
C MET A 1 0.58 -12.75 -7.97
N SER A 2 -0.05 -11.61 -8.31
CA SER A 2 -1.07 -11.00 -7.45
C SER A 2 -2.31 -11.89 -7.35
N ARG A 3 -2.89 -11.94 -6.15
CA ARG A 3 -4.05 -12.78 -5.79
C ARG A 3 -5.23 -11.89 -5.46
N VAL A 4 -6.32 -12.01 -6.19
CA VAL A 4 -7.52 -11.17 -6.05
C VAL A 4 -8.70 -12.03 -5.67
N LEU A 5 -9.35 -11.71 -4.54
CA LEU A 5 -10.61 -12.32 -4.14
C LEU A 5 -11.77 -11.49 -4.70
N VAL A 6 -12.63 -12.13 -5.48
CA VAL A 6 -13.85 -11.56 -6.06
C VAL A 6 -15.05 -12.09 -5.29
N ILE A 7 -15.77 -11.20 -4.61
CA ILE A 7 -16.96 -11.50 -3.82
C ILE A 7 -18.15 -10.84 -4.50
N GLU A 8 -18.90 -11.64 -5.25
CA GLU A 8 -19.99 -11.20 -6.12
C GLU A 8 -20.95 -12.37 -6.33
N ASP A 9 -22.24 -12.21 -6.07
CA ASP A 9 -23.25 -13.26 -6.15
C ASP A 9 -23.71 -13.54 -7.58
N ASP A 10 -23.62 -12.57 -8.49
CA ASP A 10 -23.87 -12.80 -9.93
C ASP A 10 -22.74 -13.66 -10.52
N GLU A 11 -23.05 -14.94 -10.78
CA GLU A 11 -22.10 -15.92 -11.33
C GLU A 11 -21.50 -15.48 -12.69
N ILE A 12 -22.30 -14.80 -13.53
CA ILE A 12 -21.85 -14.37 -14.85
C ILE A 12 -20.85 -13.24 -14.70
N LEU A 13 -21.14 -12.26 -13.85
CA LEU A 13 -20.26 -11.15 -13.57
C LEU A 13 -18.99 -11.60 -12.88
N ASN A 14 -19.11 -12.45 -11.84
CA ASN A 14 -17.99 -13.04 -11.10
C ASN A 14 -17.06 -13.79 -12.06
N GLY A 15 -17.62 -14.72 -12.86
CA GLY A 15 -16.85 -15.48 -13.85
C GLY A 15 -16.19 -14.61 -14.91
N GLY A 16 -16.88 -13.56 -15.36
CA GLY A 16 -16.35 -12.58 -16.30
C GLY A 16 -15.15 -11.79 -15.73
N LEU A 17 -15.23 -11.36 -14.48
CA LEU A 17 -14.14 -10.70 -13.77
C LEU A 17 -12.94 -11.65 -13.59
N CYS A 18 -13.16 -12.86 -13.10
CA CYS A 18 -12.12 -13.86 -12.89
C CYS A 18 -11.39 -14.22 -14.19
N TYR A 19 -12.12 -14.43 -15.28
CA TYR A 19 -11.54 -14.71 -16.59
C TYR A 19 -10.62 -13.58 -17.09
N ASN A 20 -11.05 -12.32 -16.91
CA ASN A 20 -10.25 -11.18 -17.36
C ASN A 20 -9.04 -10.92 -16.43
N LEU A 21 -9.14 -11.22 -15.14
CA LEU A 21 -8.00 -11.20 -14.22
C LEU A 21 -6.94 -12.23 -14.63
N GLN A 22 -7.34 -13.48 -14.92
CA GLN A 22 -6.43 -14.53 -15.38
C GLN A 22 -5.69 -14.15 -16.66
N LYS A 23 -6.39 -13.55 -17.64
CA LYS A 23 -5.77 -13.06 -18.87
C LYS A 23 -4.67 -12.03 -18.63
N ARG A 24 -4.70 -11.32 -17.51
CA ARG A 24 -3.69 -10.31 -17.12
C ARG A 24 -2.64 -10.86 -16.16
N GLY A 25 -2.59 -12.18 -15.96
CA GLY A 25 -1.59 -12.82 -15.09
C GLY A 25 -1.87 -12.63 -13.60
N ILE A 26 -3.12 -12.31 -13.23
CA ILE A 26 -3.59 -12.18 -11.85
C ILE A 26 -4.33 -13.48 -11.49
N THR A 27 -4.08 -14.03 -10.30
CA THR A 27 -4.77 -15.24 -9.81
C THR A 27 -6.07 -14.85 -9.11
N PRO A 28 -7.25 -15.11 -9.70
CA PRO A 28 -8.52 -14.81 -9.06
C PRO A 28 -8.97 -15.96 -8.17
N PHE A 29 -9.72 -15.59 -7.14
CA PHE A 29 -10.49 -16.50 -6.28
C PHE A 29 -11.92 -15.97 -6.22
N SER A 30 -12.90 -16.87 -6.30
CA SER A 30 -14.32 -16.51 -6.28
C SER A 30 -14.96 -16.87 -4.95
N ALA A 31 -15.82 -15.98 -4.46
CA ALA A 31 -16.80 -16.22 -3.42
C ALA A 31 -18.13 -15.60 -3.87
N TYR A 32 -19.24 -16.27 -3.56
CA TYR A 32 -20.59 -15.84 -3.91
C TYR A 32 -21.38 -15.35 -2.69
N THR A 33 -20.79 -15.53 -1.52
CA THR A 33 -21.34 -15.12 -0.21
C THR A 33 -20.23 -14.60 0.70
N LEU A 34 -20.61 -13.85 1.73
CA LEU A 34 -19.68 -13.39 2.76
C LEU A 34 -19.12 -14.56 3.59
N GLU A 35 -19.90 -15.61 3.79
CA GLU A 35 -19.47 -16.79 4.52
C GLU A 35 -18.37 -17.55 3.76
N GLU A 36 -18.53 -17.74 2.45
CA GLU A 36 -17.48 -18.30 1.59
C GLU A 36 -16.21 -17.46 1.62
N ALA A 37 -16.38 -16.13 1.53
CA ALA A 37 -15.26 -15.19 1.58
C ALA A 37 -14.48 -15.31 2.91
N LYS A 38 -15.16 -15.40 4.06
CA LYS A 38 -14.51 -15.64 5.37
C LYS A 38 -13.72 -16.93 5.39
N GLY A 39 -14.29 -17.99 4.81
CA GLY A 39 -13.63 -19.29 4.69
C GLY A 39 -12.36 -19.24 3.83
N LEU A 40 -12.34 -18.44 2.79
CA LEU A 40 -11.16 -18.22 1.93
C LEU A 40 -10.11 -17.35 2.61
N LEU A 41 -10.52 -16.25 3.23
CA LEU A 41 -9.62 -15.32 3.95
C LEU A 41 -8.89 -15.99 5.12
N SER A 42 -9.50 -17.00 5.75
CA SER A 42 -8.85 -17.74 6.83
C SER A 42 -7.73 -18.69 6.37
N LYS A 43 -7.70 -19.03 5.08
CA LYS A 43 -6.77 -20.04 4.51
C LYS A 43 -5.64 -19.42 3.72
N GLU A 44 -5.86 -18.26 3.12
CA GLU A 44 -5.01 -17.71 2.09
C GLU A 44 -4.90 -16.19 2.21
N ALA A 45 -3.75 -15.64 1.83
CA ALA A 45 -3.55 -14.19 1.75
C ALA A 45 -3.92 -13.65 0.36
N TYR A 46 -4.47 -12.45 0.30
CA TYR A 46 -4.89 -11.77 -0.94
C TYR A 46 -4.30 -10.37 -1.01
N ASP A 47 -4.02 -9.91 -2.23
CA ASP A 47 -3.47 -8.57 -2.51
C ASP A 47 -4.56 -7.53 -2.74
N LEU A 48 -5.79 -7.98 -3.02
CA LEU A 48 -6.96 -7.13 -3.27
C LEU A 48 -8.25 -7.92 -3.10
N ILE A 49 -9.27 -7.28 -2.57
CA ILE A 49 -10.64 -7.79 -2.54
C ILE A 49 -11.53 -6.91 -3.41
N MET A 50 -12.24 -7.53 -4.36
CA MET A 50 -13.38 -6.93 -5.03
C MET A 50 -14.63 -7.39 -4.30
N LEU A 51 -15.45 -6.46 -3.84
CA LEU A 51 -16.55 -6.75 -2.93
C LEU A 51 -17.85 -6.08 -3.39
N ASP A 52 -18.85 -6.88 -3.72
CA ASP A 52 -20.19 -6.33 -3.90
C ASP A 52 -20.73 -5.78 -2.57
N VAL A 53 -21.37 -4.64 -2.67
CA VAL A 53 -22.05 -4.01 -1.53
C VAL A 53 -23.27 -4.80 -1.10
N ASN A 54 -24.00 -5.40 -2.06
CA ASN A 54 -25.25 -6.13 -1.83
C ASN A 54 -25.04 -7.62 -2.08
N LEU A 55 -24.91 -8.40 -1.05
CA LEU A 55 -24.78 -9.84 -1.10
C LEU A 55 -25.98 -10.53 -0.43
N PRO A 56 -26.32 -11.76 -0.80
CA PRO A 56 -27.52 -12.45 -0.29
C PRO A 56 -27.48 -12.70 1.22
N ASP A 57 -26.30 -12.77 1.81
CA ASP A 57 -26.08 -13.06 3.23
C ASP A 57 -25.61 -11.84 4.05
N GLY A 58 -25.61 -10.61 3.47
CA GLY A 58 -25.32 -9.42 4.23
C GLY A 58 -24.80 -8.24 3.43
N SER A 59 -24.39 -7.19 4.14
CA SER A 59 -23.83 -5.97 3.58
C SER A 59 -22.31 -6.09 3.39
N GLY A 60 -21.83 -5.84 2.16
CA GLY A 60 -20.40 -5.78 1.86
C GLY A 60 -19.70 -4.67 2.66
N PHE A 61 -20.36 -3.55 2.97
CA PHE A 61 -19.78 -2.51 3.81
C PHE A 61 -19.52 -2.98 5.25
N ALA A 62 -20.50 -3.64 5.87
CA ALA A 62 -20.32 -4.19 7.22
C ALA A 62 -19.20 -5.24 7.24
N PHE A 63 -19.16 -6.09 6.22
CA PHE A 63 -18.10 -7.08 6.06
C PHE A 63 -16.72 -6.42 5.90
N ALA A 64 -16.62 -5.36 5.10
CA ALA A 64 -15.36 -4.63 4.92
C ALA A 64 -14.85 -4.04 6.24
N GLN A 65 -15.74 -3.50 7.09
CA GLN A 65 -15.37 -3.01 8.43
C GLN A 65 -14.81 -4.12 9.32
N ASP A 66 -15.48 -5.27 9.34
CA ASP A 66 -15.06 -6.42 10.15
C ASP A 66 -13.69 -6.94 9.73
N ILE A 67 -13.43 -7.04 8.41
CA ILE A 67 -12.16 -7.58 7.92
C ILE A 67 -11.04 -6.55 7.85
N ALA A 68 -11.33 -5.27 7.68
CA ALA A 68 -10.32 -4.21 7.73
C ALA A 68 -9.60 -4.14 9.09
N ALA A 69 -10.30 -4.52 10.18
CA ALA A 69 -9.70 -4.60 11.51
C ALA A 69 -8.77 -5.81 11.68
N LEU A 70 -8.91 -6.85 10.85
CA LEU A 70 -8.17 -8.12 10.95
C LEU A 70 -7.12 -8.28 9.85
N TYR A 71 -7.37 -7.70 8.67
CA TYR A 71 -6.54 -7.87 7.49
C TYR A 71 -6.28 -6.52 6.84
N GLU A 72 -5.03 -6.18 6.60
CA GLU A 72 -4.64 -4.96 5.86
C GLU A 72 -4.75 -5.15 4.33
N ILE A 73 -5.88 -5.69 3.85
CA ILE A 73 -6.11 -5.97 2.43
C ILE A 73 -6.89 -4.80 1.81
N PRO A 74 -6.44 -4.22 0.68
CA PRO A 74 -7.19 -3.16 -0.01
C PRO A 74 -8.49 -3.68 -0.61
N PHE A 75 -9.51 -2.80 -0.65
CA PHE A 75 -10.83 -3.11 -1.20
C PHE A 75 -11.17 -2.24 -2.40
N ILE A 76 -11.84 -2.85 -3.39
CA ILE A 76 -12.61 -2.14 -4.41
C ILE A 76 -14.06 -2.59 -4.26
N PHE A 77 -14.96 -1.64 -4.00
CA PHE A 77 -16.38 -1.95 -3.94
C PHE A 77 -17.01 -2.00 -5.33
N LEU A 78 -17.90 -2.98 -5.54
CA LEU A 78 -18.83 -3.05 -6.66
C LEU A 78 -20.20 -2.59 -6.15
N THR A 79 -20.79 -1.56 -6.76
CA THR A 79 -22.07 -0.98 -6.28
C THR A 79 -23.02 -0.72 -7.42
N ALA A 80 -24.32 -0.95 -7.21
CA ALA A 80 -25.35 -0.73 -8.21
C ALA A 80 -25.80 0.74 -8.32
N HIS A 81 -25.40 1.63 -7.40
CA HIS A 81 -25.92 3.01 -7.38
C HIS A 81 -24.89 4.08 -6.99
N ASN A 82 -25.08 5.27 -7.59
CA ASN A 82 -24.41 6.54 -7.26
C ASN A 82 -24.97 7.14 -5.95
N LEU A 83 -24.98 6.41 -4.85
CA LEU A 83 -25.34 6.99 -3.57
C LEU A 83 -24.10 7.74 -3.06
N GLU A 84 -24.06 9.05 -3.30
CA GLU A 84 -22.99 9.94 -2.83
C GLU A 84 -22.70 9.73 -1.34
N ASP A 85 -23.75 9.52 -0.52
CA ASP A 85 -23.62 9.27 0.92
C ASP A 85 -22.96 7.90 1.25
N GLU A 86 -23.21 6.84 0.47
CA GLU A 86 -22.58 5.54 0.66
C GLU A 86 -21.12 5.53 0.17
N ILE A 87 -20.84 6.25 -0.90
CA ILE A 87 -19.48 6.43 -1.41
C ILE A 87 -18.64 7.24 -0.41
N ILE A 88 -19.19 8.32 0.15
CA ILE A 88 -18.53 9.12 1.18
C ILE A 88 -18.27 8.27 2.44
N GLY A 89 -19.27 7.49 2.88
CA GLY A 89 -19.13 6.57 4.01
C GLY A 89 -18.04 5.52 3.79
N GLY A 90 -17.94 4.97 2.60
CA GLY A 90 -16.96 3.94 2.27
C GLY A 90 -15.52 4.46 2.10
N TYR A 91 -15.31 5.70 1.62
CA TYR A 91 -13.97 6.32 1.64
C TYR A 91 -13.46 6.54 3.07
N HIS A 92 -14.35 6.87 4.01
CA HIS A 92 -13.99 6.92 5.44
C HIS A 92 -13.63 5.55 6.03
N MET A 93 -14.03 4.45 5.37
CA MET A 93 -13.70 3.08 5.75
C MET A 93 -12.42 2.54 5.10
N GLY A 94 -11.69 3.36 4.33
CA GLY A 94 -10.42 2.99 3.73
C GLY A 94 -10.51 2.21 2.41
N ALA A 95 -11.64 2.30 1.69
CA ALA A 95 -11.73 1.76 0.34
C ALA A 95 -10.74 2.45 -0.61
N GLU A 96 -10.05 1.66 -1.43
CA GLU A 96 -9.09 2.18 -2.40
C GLU A 96 -9.77 2.73 -3.66
N ASP A 97 -10.93 2.19 -4.05
CA ASP A 97 -11.71 2.64 -5.21
C ASP A 97 -13.13 2.04 -5.21
N TYR A 98 -13.97 2.56 -6.12
CA TYR A 98 -15.35 2.12 -6.37
C TYR A 98 -15.57 1.86 -7.86
N ILE A 99 -16.39 0.85 -8.15
CA ILE A 99 -16.85 0.52 -9.52
C ILE A 99 -18.37 0.45 -9.51
N THR A 100 -19.02 1.42 -10.16
CA THR A 100 -20.50 1.46 -10.26
C THR A 100 -20.99 0.55 -11.37
N LYS A 101 -21.96 -0.31 -11.06
CA LYS A 101 -22.66 -1.18 -12.02
C LYS A 101 -23.76 -0.38 -12.75
N PRO A 102 -23.95 -0.53 -14.09
CA PRO A 102 -23.17 -1.40 -14.99
C PRO A 102 -21.83 -0.76 -15.40
N PHE A 103 -20.78 -1.55 -15.50
CA PHE A 103 -19.45 -1.09 -15.88
C PHE A 103 -18.87 -1.87 -17.07
N ARG A 104 -17.91 -1.24 -17.75
CA ARG A 104 -17.11 -1.93 -18.76
C ARG A 104 -15.99 -2.71 -18.07
N ILE A 105 -15.87 -4.00 -18.35
CA ILE A 105 -14.82 -4.87 -17.78
C ILE A 105 -13.42 -4.27 -17.92
N GLN A 106 -13.13 -3.62 -19.06
CA GLN A 106 -11.82 -2.98 -19.26
C GLN A 106 -11.53 -1.88 -18.25
N ILE A 107 -12.53 -1.06 -17.89
CA ILE A 107 -12.38 -0.01 -16.87
C ILE A 107 -12.15 -0.62 -15.50
N ALA A 108 -12.89 -1.67 -15.16
CA ALA A 108 -12.67 -2.41 -13.91
C ALA A 108 -11.23 -2.95 -13.83
N MET A 109 -10.75 -3.56 -14.91
CA MET A 109 -9.39 -4.10 -14.96
C MET A 109 -8.31 -3.03 -14.80
N GLU A 110 -8.48 -1.83 -15.39
CA GLU A 110 -7.53 -0.72 -15.20
C GLU A 110 -7.51 -0.21 -13.75
N LYS A 111 -8.68 -0.10 -13.12
CA LYS A 111 -8.79 0.28 -11.69
C LYS A 111 -8.12 -0.76 -10.80
N ILE A 112 -8.40 -2.04 -11.00
CA ILE A 112 -7.77 -3.15 -10.27
C ILE A 112 -6.24 -3.08 -10.39
N GLN A 113 -5.72 -2.95 -11.62
CA GLN A 113 -4.27 -2.84 -11.82
C GLN A 113 -3.69 -1.58 -11.18
N ALA A 114 -4.41 -0.46 -11.18
CA ALA A 114 -3.96 0.75 -10.51
C ALA A 114 -3.88 0.57 -8.99
N VAL A 115 -4.87 -0.09 -8.39
CA VAL A 115 -4.85 -0.42 -6.95
C VAL A 115 -3.75 -1.44 -6.65
N LEU A 116 -3.64 -2.52 -7.40
CA LEU A 116 -2.57 -3.51 -7.22
C LEU A 116 -1.17 -2.89 -7.37
N ARG A 117 -0.95 -1.94 -8.29
CA ARG A 117 0.33 -1.20 -8.38
C ARG A 117 0.59 -0.31 -7.17
N ARG A 118 -0.46 0.32 -6.59
CA ARG A 118 -0.35 1.17 -5.40
C ARG A 118 -0.17 0.36 -4.12
N CYS A 119 -0.90 -0.74 -4.03
CA CYS A 119 -0.98 -1.58 -2.84
C CYS A 119 -0.13 -2.86 -2.95
N GLY A 120 0.19 -3.33 -4.15
CA GLY A 120 1.05 -4.51 -4.41
C GLY A 120 2.50 -4.33 -3.96
N GLY A 121 2.88 -3.10 -3.60
CA GLY A 121 4.05 -2.84 -2.77
C GLY A 121 3.91 -3.24 -1.30
N ARG A 122 2.69 -3.52 -0.81
CA ARG A 122 2.52 -3.84 0.63
C ARG A 122 3.01 -5.23 1.02
N HIS A 123 2.97 -6.23 0.12
CA HIS A 123 3.46 -7.58 0.41
C HIS A 123 4.91 -7.86 -0.07
N GLU A 124 5.42 -7.10 -1.04
CA GLU A 124 6.84 -7.19 -1.42
C GLU A 124 7.73 -6.23 -0.59
N GLU A 125 7.15 -5.38 0.24
CA GLU A 125 7.87 -4.37 1.03
C GLU A 125 7.90 -4.61 2.53
N SER A 126 7.57 -5.81 3.02
CA SER A 126 7.97 -6.17 4.38
C SER A 126 9.49 -6.18 4.52
N CYS A 127 10.21 -6.49 3.43
CA CYS A 127 11.67 -6.44 3.36
C CYS A 127 12.12 -5.59 2.17
N TYR A 128 13.09 -4.73 2.38
CA TYR A 128 13.74 -3.93 1.35
C TYR A 128 15.24 -4.10 1.42
N SER A 129 15.84 -4.52 0.32
CA SER A 129 17.29 -4.66 0.21
C SER A 129 17.82 -3.73 -0.88
N CYS A 130 18.84 -2.95 -0.57
CA CYS A 130 19.47 -2.03 -1.50
C CYS A 130 20.91 -1.74 -1.08
N GLY A 131 21.86 -2.05 -1.92
CA GLY A 131 23.28 -1.95 -1.57
C GLY A 131 23.62 -2.82 -0.36
N ASN A 132 24.14 -2.21 0.69
CA ASN A 132 24.48 -2.89 1.93
C ASN A 132 23.38 -2.81 3.00
N LEU A 133 22.19 -2.27 2.65
CA LEU A 133 21.05 -2.15 3.57
C LEU A 133 20.00 -3.21 3.32
N ASP A 134 19.63 -3.90 4.39
CA ASP A 134 18.47 -4.79 4.47
C ASP A 134 17.53 -4.27 5.54
N VAL A 135 16.27 -4.03 5.17
CA VAL A 135 15.24 -3.47 6.06
C VAL A 135 14.04 -4.41 6.11
N ASP A 136 13.69 -4.85 7.29
CA ASP A 136 12.43 -5.55 7.58
C ASP A 136 11.49 -4.54 8.25
N PHE A 137 10.49 -4.07 7.50
CA PHE A 137 9.58 -3.03 7.96
C PHE A 137 8.56 -3.54 8.99
N GLU A 138 8.19 -4.81 8.94
CA GLU A 138 7.26 -5.41 9.91
C GLU A 138 7.93 -5.56 11.27
N LYS A 139 9.13 -6.13 11.29
CA LYS A 139 9.90 -6.31 12.52
C LYS A 139 10.63 -5.04 12.97
N ARG A 140 10.61 -3.99 12.16
CA ARG A 140 11.37 -2.74 12.35
C ARG A 140 12.88 -3.00 12.56
N ILE A 141 13.43 -3.96 11.81
CA ILE A 141 14.83 -4.35 11.85
C ILE A 141 15.55 -3.78 10.63
N VAL A 142 16.69 -3.14 10.87
CA VAL A 142 17.59 -2.67 9.80
C VAL A 142 18.93 -3.34 9.98
N ARG A 143 19.50 -3.86 8.89
CA ARG A 143 20.86 -4.39 8.86
C ARG A 143 21.67 -3.61 7.82
N LYS A 144 22.92 -3.37 8.14
CA LYS A 144 23.91 -2.80 7.23
C LYS A 144 25.08 -3.75 7.11
N SER A 145 25.37 -4.23 5.92
CA SER A 145 26.39 -5.28 5.67
C SER A 145 26.18 -6.53 6.54
N GLY A 146 24.91 -6.90 6.80
CA GLY A 146 24.51 -8.03 7.64
C GLY A 146 24.47 -7.76 9.14
N GLU A 147 25.08 -6.67 9.64
CA GLU A 147 25.06 -6.28 11.05
C GLU A 147 23.83 -5.45 11.41
N LEU A 148 23.31 -5.64 12.63
CA LEU A 148 22.15 -4.90 13.13
C LEU A 148 22.47 -3.41 13.24
N LEU A 149 21.66 -2.55 12.60
CA LEU A 149 21.77 -1.11 12.68
C LEU A 149 20.65 -0.53 13.55
N GLU A 150 21.02 0.07 14.67
CA GLU A 150 20.05 0.70 15.56
C GLU A 150 19.63 2.08 15.05
N LEU A 151 18.33 2.20 14.74
CA LEU A 151 17.68 3.46 14.40
C LEU A 151 16.71 3.87 15.50
N THR A 152 16.64 5.18 15.76
CA THR A 152 15.54 5.72 16.58
C THR A 152 14.20 5.56 15.84
N PRO A 153 13.05 5.59 16.55
CA PRO A 153 11.74 5.49 15.90
C PRO A 153 11.55 6.49 14.76
N THR A 154 11.98 7.73 14.92
CA THR A 154 11.88 8.77 13.90
C THR A 154 12.78 8.51 12.70
N GLU A 155 14.00 8.04 12.92
CA GLU A 155 14.93 7.66 11.84
C GLU A 155 14.39 6.48 11.04
N PHE A 156 13.79 5.49 11.72
CA PHE A 156 13.16 4.36 11.07
C PHE A 156 11.94 4.79 10.23
N ASP A 157 11.05 5.63 10.78
CA ASP A 157 9.88 6.16 10.08
C ASP A 157 10.30 6.96 8.84
N LEU A 158 11.34 7.77 8.93
CA LEU A 158 11.95 8.47 7.77
C LEU A 158 12.47 7.48 6.73
N LEU A 159 13.23 6.46 7.14
CA LEU A 159 13.76 5.43 6.24
C LEU A 159 12.63 4.72 5.50
N GLN A 160 11.60 4.29 6.23
CA GLN A 160 10.42 3.64 5.65
C GLN A 160 9.70 4.54 4.65
N PHE A 161 9.52 5.83 4.99
CA PHE A 161 8.86 6.79 4.11
C PHE A 161 9.66 7.04 2.83
N PHE A 162 10.98 7.18 2.93
CA PHE A 162 11.88 7.27 1.77
C PHE A 162 11.79 6.01 0.89
N CYS A 163 11.87 4.83 1.48
CA CYS A 163 11.80 3.57 0.75
C CYS A 163 10.44 3.37 0.04
N LYS A 164 9.33 3.80 0.65
CA LYS A 164 7.99 3.76 0.04
C LYS A 164 7.82 4.77 -1.09
N ASN A 165 8.55 5.88 -1.06
CA ASN A 165 8.46 6.96 -2.05
C ASN A 165 9.70 7.06 -2.94
N ARG A 166 10.31 5.92 -3.25
CA ARG A 166 11.45 5.83 -4.18
C ARG A 166 11.16 6.60 -5.47
N ARG A 167 12.18 7.24 -6.04
CA ARG A 167 12.10 8.04 -7.28
C ARG A 167 11.32 9.35 -7.18
N LYS A 168 10.67 9.68 -6.06
CA LYS A 168 9.99 10.96 -5.84
C LYS A 168 10.90 11.93 -5.11
N ILE A 169 10.76 13.21 -5.42
CA ILE A 169 11.34 14.29 -4.60
C ILE A 169 10.34 14.56 -3.47
N LEU A 170 10.78 14.39 -2.23
CA LEU A 170 10.00 14.65 -1.04
C LEU A 170 10.33 16.02 -0.52
N THR A 171 9.38 16.93 -0.57
CA THR A 171 9.55 18.29 0.00
C THR A 171 9.63 18.21 1.53
N LYS A 172 10.13 19.27 2.17
CA LYS A 172 10.19 19.35 3.62
C LYS A 172 8.80 19.27 4.23
N ASP A 173 7.80 19.92 3.62
CA ASP A 173 6.42 19.92 4.09
C ASP A 173 5.82 18.51 4.06
N ILE A 174 5.97 17.78 2.94
CA ILE A 174 5.53 16.39 2.83
C ILE A 174 6.15 15.51 3.92
N LEU A 175 7.45 15.69 4.20
CA LEU A 175 8.14 14.92 5.24
C LEU A 175 7.65 15.29 6.64
N LEU A 176 7.44 16.58 6.92
CA LEU A 176 6.94 17.05 8.21
C LEU A 176 5.53 16.53 8.47
N GLU A 177 4.62 16.68 7.51
CA GLU A 177 3.24 16.19 7.61
C GLU A 177 3.17 14.68 7.88
N ASN A 178 3.91 13.88 7.12
CA ASN A 178 3.79 12.42 7.21
C ASN A 178 4.52 11.80 8.41
N ILE A 179 5.57 12.44 8.93
CA ILE A 179 6.39 11.87 10.00
C ILE A 179 5.99 12.40 11.39
N TRP A 180 5.50 13.66 11.47
CA TRP A 180 5.24 14.31 12.77
C TRP A 180 3.79 14.74 13.01
N ASP A 181 3.00 15.08 11.98
CA ASP A 181 1.61 15.58 12.15
C ASP A 181 0.71 14.55 12.85
N ASN A 182 0.86 13.28 12.56
CA ASN A 182 0.16 12.19 13.27
C ASN A 182 0.48 12.11 14.79
N ARG A 183 1.50 12.81 15.27
CA ARG A 183 1.92 12.81 16.68
C ARG A 183 1.61 14.14 17.41
N ARG A 184 0.84 15.06 16.81
CA ARG A 184 0.53 16.40 17.37
C ARG A 184 1.76 17.18 17.84
N ARG A 185 2.91 17.04 17.18
CA ARG A 185 4.14 17.77 17.52
C ARG A 185 4.49 18.69 16.36
N PHE A 186 4.40 19.99 16.58
CA PHE A 186 4.98 21.00 15.68
C PHE A 186 6.50 20.86 15.72
N VAL A 187 7.07 20.34 14.64
CA VAL A 187 8.51 20.17 14.49
C VAL A 187 9.03 21.13 13.44
N SER A 188 10.16 21.80 13.76
CA SER A 188 10.78 22.74 12.85
C SER A 188 11.52 22.03 11.70
N GLU A 189 11.67 22.70 10.55
CA GLU A 189 12.50 22.24 9.44
C GLU A 189 13.94 21.90 9.86
N HIS A 190 14.45 22.60 10.87
CA HIS A 190 15.78 22.32 11.42
C HIS A 190 15.84 20.93 12.04
N THR A 191 14.81 20.53 12.80
CA THR A 191 14.73 19.19 13.40
C THR A 191 14.62 18.11 12.34
N LEU A 192 13.85 18.35 11.25
CA LEU A 192 13.79 17.44 10.11
C LEU A 192 15.18 17.25 9.50
N SER A 193 15.87 18.36 9.19
CA SER A 193 17.21 18.31 8.58
C SER A 193 18.23 17.58 9.44
N LEU A 194 18.18 17.75 10.78
CA LEU A 194 19.03 17.01 11.72
C LEU A 194 18.73 15.51 11.69
N ASN A 195 17.47 15.11 11.69
CA ASN A 195 17.11 13.69 11.65
C ASN A 195 17.50 13.03 10.33
N ILE A 196 17.34 13.73 9.21
CA ILE A 196 17.80 13.25 7.90
C ILE A 196 19.33 13.12 7.87
N SER A 197 20.06 14.09 8.43
CA SER A 197 21.52 14.01 8.53
C SER A 197 21.99 12.83 9.38
N ARG A 198 21.34 12.60 10.53
CA ARG A 198 21.64 11.45 11.39
C ARG A 198 21.34 10.13 10.71
N LEU A 199 20.18 10.01 10.07
CA LEU A 199 19.82 8.82 9.30
C LEU A 199 20.85 8.57 8.20
N ARG A 200 21.18 9.60 7.41
CA ARG A 200 22.16 9.52 6.32
C ARG A 200 23.51 8.98 6.85
N ASN A 201 24.04 9.56 7.93
CA ASN A 201 25.32 9.13 8.51
C ASN A 201 25.30 7.68 8.99
N LYS A 202 24.16 7.17 9.46
CA LYS A 202 24.04 5.79 9.89
C LYS A 202 23.97 4.81 8.74
N ILE A 203 23.20 5.13 7.70
CA ILE A 203 22.94 4.20 6.59
C ILE A 203 24.00 4.29 5.47
N ALA A 204 24.60 5.45 5.22
CA ALA A 204 25.62 5.62 4.20
C ALA A 204 26.91 4.87 4.52
N ASP A 205 27.60 4.40 3.51
CA ASP A 205 28.94 3.83 3.56
C ASP A 205 29.83 4.38 2.44
N ASP A 206 31.04 3.86 2.30
CA ASP A 206 32.01 4.32 1.29
C ASP A 206 31.55 4.09 -0.16
N GLN A 207 30.54 3.23 -0.37
CA GLN A 207 30.07 2.87 -1.71
C GLN A 207 28.69 3.48 -2.03
N PHE A 208 27.85 3.78 -1.03
CA PHE A 208 26.46 4.15 -1.24
C PHE A 208 26.04 5.37 -0.42
N ASP A 209 25.45 6.35 -1.11
CA ASP A 209 24.76 7.51 -0.50
C ASP A 209 23.27 7.43 -0.87
N TYR A 210 22.45 6.90 0.03
CA TYR A 210 21.06 6.56 -0.22
C TYR A 210 20.11 7.74 -0.32
N ILE A 211 20.41 8.88 0.32
CA ILE A 211 19.54 10.06 0.39
C ILE A 211 20.26 11.27 -0.19
N LYS A 212 19.79 11.78 -1.34
CA LYS A 212 20.31 12.98 -1.99
C LYS A 212 19.50 14.22 -1.65
N THR A 213 20.15 15.31 -1.35
CA THR A 213 19.51 16.63 -1.21
C THR A 213 19.32 17.22 -2.60
N ILE A 214 18.10 17.63 -2.94
CA ILE A 214 17.76 18.35 -4.15
C ILE A 214 17.56 19.82 -3.74
N TYR A 215 18.53 20.66 -4.03
CA TYR A 215 18.55 22.05 -3.59
C TYR A 215 17.29 22.81 -4.00
N GLY A 216 16.69 23.53 -3.05
CA GLY A 216 15.44 24.27 -3.25
C GLY A 216 14.16 23.43 -3.33
N MET A 217 14.25 22.09 -3.37
CA MET A 217 13.09 21.19 -3.55
C MET A 217 12.88 20.21 -2.40
N GLY A 218 13.95 19.66 -1.81
CA GLY A 218 13.80 18.67 -0.74
C GLY A 218 14.81 17.53 -0.82
N TYR A 219 14.35 16.31 -0.62
CA TYR A 219 15.18 15.12 -0.53
C TYR A 219 14.65 14.00 -1.44
N ARG A 220 15.56 13.14 -1.93
CA ARG A 220 15.21 11.98 -2.76
C ARG A 220 15.99 10.75 -2.32
N TRP A 221 15.29 9.62 -2.27
CA TRP A 221 15.93 8.31 -2.14
C TRP A 221 16.52 7.89 -3.48
N ILE A 222 17.82 7.67 -3.53
CA ILE A 222 18.52 7.28 -4.76
C ILE A 222 18.90 5.79 -4.77
N GLY A 223 18.90 5.11 -3.60
CA GLY A 223 19.29 3.71 -3.53
C GLY A 223 20.75 3.47 -3.90
N ALA A 224 21.11 2.22 -4.13
CA ALA A 224 22.48 1.81 -4.45
C ALA A 224 22.88 1.97 -5.93
N GLY A 225 22.09 2.63 -6.78
CA GLY A 225 22.24 2.56 -8.24
C GLY A 225 22.31 3.85 -9.03
N GLU A 226 22.24 5.02 -8.42
CA GLU A 226 22.45 6.30 -9.09
C GLU A 226 23.74 6.97 -8.58
N ALA A 227 24.89 6.35 -8.86
CA ALA A 227 26.16 7.07 -8.85
C ALA A 227 26.09 8.15 -9.93
N GLY A 228 26.32 9.42 -9.51
CA GLY A 228 26.01 10.63 -10.22
C GLY A 228 26.32 10.68 -11.73
N VAL A 229 25.43 11.32 -12.44
CA VAL A 229 25.71 12.15 -13.62
C VAL A 229 25.49 13.59 -13.20
#